data_5412f7b09b15a53402f4564fea5f4638
#
_entry.id   5412f7b09b15a53402f4564fea5f4638
#
_cell.length_a   1.000
_cell.length_b   1.000
_cell.length_c   1.000
_cell.angle_alpha   90.00
_cell.angle_beta   90.00
_cell.angle_gamma   90.00
#
_symmetry.space_group_name_H-M   'P 1'
#
loop_
_entity.id
_entity.type
_entity.pdbx_description
1 polymer ?
#
loop_
_entity_poly.entity_id
_entity_poly.type
_entity_poly.pdbx_seq_one_letter_code
_entity_poly.pdbx_strand_id
1 'polypeptide(L)'
;MSDPIVLLHAFPVDSRMWDGVRPALGERMITPDLPGFGSAPPVDEPDLGLAAAAVLDHLDRLGIERAIVGGCSMGGYVAMALLRVAPARVSGLVLVNTKASADTEEARRNRFAMAARAESAGIGWLADEMLTTLLGRTTLEKRPEVEVTLRELIAGQKPAAVAWAQRAMAGRPDSFDVLRGAGAELPALIVRGAEDALIPRAEADLMAGALPRSTVVELAGAGHLAPLEIPAEFAAAVSRWP
;
A
#
# COMPACT_ATOMS: atom_id res chain seq x y z
N MET A 1 3.15 7.09 -25.32
CA MET A 1 2.82 5.90 -24.50
C MET A 1 2.49 6.43 -23.11
N SER A 2 1.47 5.90 -22.45
CA SER A 2 1.16 6.28 -21.07
C SER A 2 2.23 5.74 -20.13
N ASP A 3 2.57 6.51 -19.08
CA ASP A 3 3.57 6.10 -18.10
C ASP A 3 3.24 4.74 -17.45
N PRO A 4 4.24 3.94 -17.06
CA PRO A 4 4.02 2.72 -16.30
C PRO A 4 3.38 3.01 -14.94
N ILE A 5 2.68 2.01 -14.38
CA ILE A 5 2.01 2.10 -13.09
C ILE A 5 2.73 1.20 -12.09
N VAL A 6 3.35 1.80 -11.09
CA VAL A 6 4.02 1.10 -9.98
C VAL A 6 3.06 0.97 -8.83
N LEU A 7 2.69 -0.25 -8.44
CA LEU A 7 1.78 -0.53 -7.33
C LEU A 7 2.49 -1.30 -6.23
N LEU A 8 2.58 -0.68 -5.06
CA LEU A 8 3.26 -1.19 -3.88
C LEU A 8 2.29 -1.89 -2.94
N HIS A 9 2.69 -3.06 -2.47
CA HIS A 9 1.81 -3.93 -1.68
C HIS A 9 1.55 -3.43 -0.26
N ALA A 10 0.48 -3.93 0.35
CA ALA A 10 0.11 -3.68 1.73
C ALA A 10 0.96 -4.52 2.71
N PHE A 11 0.92 -4.14 3.98
CA PHE A 11 1.32 -4.98 5.10
C PHE A 11 0.15 -5.92 5.49
N PRO A 12 0.39 -7.17 5.82
CA PRO A 12 1.63 -7.95 5.79
C PRO A 12 1.66 -8.97 4.63
N VAL A 13 1.49 -8.51 3.43
CA VAL A 13 1.48 -9.33 2.21
C VAL A 13 2.61 -8.92 1.26
N ASP A 14 2.68 -9.49 0.06
CA ASP A 14 3.65 -9.15 -0.98
C ASP A 14 2.97 -8.82 -2.31
N SER A 15 3.78 -8.70 -3.38
CA SER A 15 3.32 -8.30 -4.71
C SER A 15 2.24 -9.21 -5.31
N ARG A 16 2.10 -10.45 -4.83
CA ARG A 16 1.04 -11.38 -5.28
C ARG A 16 -0.36 -10.88 -4.95
N MET A 17 -0.53 -9.93 -4.02
CA MET A 17 -1.83 -9.30 -3.78
C MET A 17 -2.43 -8.64 -5.04
N TRP A 18 -1.57 -8.34 -6.01
CA TRP A 18 -1.95 -7.68 -7.26
C TRP A 18 -2.26 -8.65 -8.41
N ASP A 19 -2.11 -9.97 -8.22
CA ASP A 19 -2.22 -10.95 -9.30
C ASP A 19 -3.61 -10.94 -9.97
N GLY A 20 -4.68 -10.72 -9.20
CA GLY A 20 -6.03 -10.56 -9.76
C GLY A 20 -6.23 -9.28 -10.58
N VAL A 21 -5.39 -8.28 -10.39
CA VAL A 21 -5.43 -6.99 -11.09
C VAL A 21 -4.63 -7.02 -12.41
N ARG A 22 -3.57 -7.85 -12.47
CA ARG A 22 -2.66 -7.95 -13.63
C ARG A 22 -3.35 -8.16 -14.97
N PRO A 23 -4.34 -9.06 -15.10
CA PRO A 23 -4.98 -9.31 -16.41
C PRO A 23 -5.59 -8.06 -17.03
N ALA A 24 -6.04 -7.11 -16.22
CA ALA A 24 -6.71 -5.91 -16.69
C ALA A 24 -5.75 -4.73 -16.95
N LEU A 25 -4.67 -4.58 -16.17
CA LEU A 25 -3.71 -3.48 -16.33
C LEU A 25 -2.51 -3.84 -17.21
N GLY A 26 -2.28 -5.13 -17.44
CA GLY A 26 -1.27 -5.64 -18.38
C GLY A 26 0.17 -5.28 -18.01
N GLU A 27 1.03 -5.20 -19.04
CA GLU A 27 2.47 -4.95 -18.91
C GLU A 27 2.82 -3.55 -18.36
N ARG A 28 1.86 -2.64 -18.32
CA ARG A 28 2.07 -1.33 -17.71
C ARG A 28 2.23 -1.39 -16.18
N MET A 29 1.80 -2.49 -15.56
CA MET A 29 1.80 -2.65 -14.12
C MET A 29 3.10 -3.28 -13.63
N ILE A 30 3.79 -2.57 -12.76
CA ILE A 30 5.03 -2.97 -12.10
C ILE A 30 4.74 -3.08 -10.60
N THR A 31 5.00 -4.24 -10.02
CA THR A 31 4.67 -4.51 -8.61
C THR A 31 5.88 -5.11 -7.91
N PRO A 32 6.86 -4.29 -7.53
CA PRO A 32 8.01 -4.78 -6.77
C PRO A 32 7.59 -5.20 -5.36
N ASP A 33 8.24 -6.23 -4.84
CA ASP A 33 8.18 -6.52 -3.42
C ASP A 33 8.94 -5.45 -2.63
N LEU A 34 8.38 -5.02 -1.51
CA LEU A 34 9.04 -4.11 -0.58
C LEU A 34 10.09 -4.85 0.25
N PRO A 35 11.09 -4.15 0.82
CA PRO A 35 12.21 -4.78 1.50
C PRO A 35 11.82 -5.87 2.49
N GLY A 36 12.40 -7.05 2.33
CA GLY A 36 12.19 -8.23 3.16
C GLY A 36 10.96 -9.07 2.83
N PHE A 37 9.99 -8.53 2.08
CA PHE A 37 8.78 -9.25 1.65
C PHE A 37 9.02 -10.00 0.33
N GLY A 38 8.25 -11.07 0.12
CA GLY A 38 8.32 -11.85 -1.10
C GLY A 38 9.75 -12.23 -1.47
N SER A 39 10.19 -11.79 -2.65
CA SER A 39 11.54 -12.03 -3.19
C SER A 39 12.54 -10.90 -2.89
N ALA A 40 12.08 -9.76 -2.33
CA ALA A 40 12.96 -8.62 -2.10
C ALA A 40 13.96 -8.88 -0.96
N PRO A 41 15.23 -8.45 -1.11
CA PRO A 41 16.18 -8.52 -0.02
C PRO A 41 15.75 -7.58 1.12
N PRO A 42 16.11 -7.91 2.38
CA PRO A 42 15.89 -7.00 3.50
C PRO A 42 16.81 -5.77 3.39
N VAL A 43 16.42 -4.68 4.04
CA VAL A 43 17.29 -3.54 4.36
C VAL A 43 17.44 -3.44 5.87
N ASP A 44 18.60 -2.98 6.34
CA ASP A 44 18.93 -3.06 7.75
C ASP A 44 18.08 -2.14 8.63
N GLU A 45 17.97 -0.87 8.26
CA GLU A 45 17.23 0.12 9.05
C GLU A 45 15.75 0.15 8.67
N PRO A 46 14.83 0.14 9.66
CA PRO A 46 13.39 0.20 9.43
C PRO A 46 12.94 1.63 9.12
N ASP A 47 13.06 2.02 7.86
CA ASP A 47 12.69 3.34 7.34
C ASP A 47 11.96 3.23 5.99
N LEU A 48 10.81 3.90 5.85
CA LEU A 48 10.05 3.88 4.59
C LEU A 48 10.72 4.69 3.46
N GLY A 49 11.62 5.61 3.78
CA GLY A 49 12.47 6.29 2.80
C GLY A 49 13.47 5.32 2.16
N LEU A 50 14.03 4.38 2.95
CA LEU A 50 14.86 3.30 2.38
C LEU A 50 14.04 2.35 1.51
N ALA A 51 12.79 2.06 1.89
CA ALA A 51 11.89 1.31 1.01
C ALA A 51 11.62 2.06 -0.30
N ALA A 52 11.41 3.38 -0.24
CA ALA A 52 11.24 4.22 -1.43
C ALA A 52 12.50 4.24 -2.30
N ALA A 53 13.70 4.30 -1.70
CA ALA A 53 14.97 4.22 -2.42
C ALA A 53 15.12 2.87 -3.13
N ALA A 54 14.77 1.75 -2.49
CA ALA A 54 14.80 0.43 -3.12
C ALA A 54 13.83 0.32 -4.32
N VAL A 55 12.67 0.97 -4.24
CA VAL A 55 11.74 1.08 -5.38
C VAL A 55 12.35 1.91 -6.51
N LEU A 56 12.98 3.05 -6.22
CA LEU A 56 13.68 3.88 -7.22
C LEU A 56 14.81 3.10 -7.91
N ASP A 57 15.64 2.39 -7.15
CA ASP A 57 16.68 1.53 -7.70
C ASP A 57 16.12 0.43 -8.63
N HIS A 58 14.93 -0.11 -8.28
CA HIS A 58 14.25 -1.06 -9.14
C HIS A 58 13.82 -0.42 -10.46
N LEU A 59 13.24 0.77 -10.42
CA LEU A 59 12.83 1.52 -11.61
C LEU A 59 14.03 1.89 -12.49
N ASP A 60 15.16 2.27 -11.89
CA ASP A 60 16.40 2.59 -12.60
C ASP A 60 16.95 1.37 -13.36
N ARG A 61 16.92 0.18 -12.73
CA ARG A 61 17.29 -1.08 -13.42
C ARG A 61 16.38 -1.42 -14.61
N LEU A 62 15.13 -0.98 -14.58
CA LEU A 62 14.16 -1.15 -15.67
C LEU A 62 14.24 -0.02 -16.72
N GLY A 63 15.08 0.99 -16.51
CA GLY A 63 15.17 2.16 -17.40
C GLY A 63 13.94 3.06 -17.34
N ILE A 64 13.18 3.05 -16.23
CA ILE A 64 11.97 3.82 -16.06
C ILE A 64 12.31 5.13 -15.35
N GLU A 65 12.29 6.22 -16.12
CA GLU A 65 12.60 7.55 -15.59
C GLU A 65 11.44 8.16 -14.80
N ARG A 66 10.19 7.85 -15.17
CA ARG A 66 8.98 8.41 -14.58
C ARG A 66 7.84 7.41 -14.57
N ALA A 67 7.03 7.40 -13.52
CA ALA A 67 5.91 6.47 -13.38
C ALA A 67 4.74 7.10 -12.60
N ILE A 68 3.55 6.56 -12.81
CA ILE A 68 2.46 6.67 -11.85
C ILE A 68 2.84 5.76 -10.68
N VAL A 69 2.92 6.31 -9.47
CA VAL A 69 3.33 5.56 -8.29
C VAL A 69 2.16 5.45 -7.32
N GLY A 70 1.91 4.27 -6.83
CA GLY A 70 0.83 4.06 -5.89
C GLY A 70 1.06 2.84 -5.01
N GLY A 71 0.09 2.60 -4.13
CA GLY A 71 0.13 1.43 -3.28
C GLY A 71 -1.04 1.36 -2.33
N CYS A 72 -1.21 0.18 -1.76
CA CYS A 72 -2.24 -0.11 -0.78
C CYS A 72 -1.64 0.02 0.63
N SER A 73 -2.31 0.74 1.53
CA SER A 73 -1.94 0.84 2.95
C SER A 73 -0.46 1.25 3.13
N MET A 74 0.39 0.36 3.61
CA MET A 74 1.85 0.56 3.72
C MET A 74 2.47 0.98 2.38
N GLY A 75 2.06 0.36 1.27
CA GLY A 75 2.52 0.74 -0.06
C GLY A 75 2.21 2.19 -0.40
N GLY A 76 1.09 2.73 0.07
CA GLY A 76 0.76 4.15 -0.04
C GLY A 76 1.70 5.04 0.78
N TYR A 77 2.13 4.59 1.97
CA TYR A 77 3.14 5.32 2.75
C TYR A 77 4.48 5.38 2.02
N VAL A 78 4.90 4.26 1.40
CA VAL A 78 6.13 4.22 0.60
C VAL A 78 6.00 5.09 -0.66
N ALA A 79 4.83 5.12 -1.32
CA ALA A 79 4.58 6.00 -2.46
C ALA A 79 4.72 7.49 -2.08
N MET A 80 4.20 7.90 -0.92
CA MET A 80 4.37 9.26 -0.41
C MET A 80 5.82 9.54 0.02
N ALA A 81 6.54 8.56 0.56
CA ALA A 81 7.97 8.69 0.84
C ALA A 81 8.79 8.86 -0.45
N LEU A 82 8.44 8.12 -1.52
CA LEU A 82 9.06 8.26 -2.83
C LEU A 82 8.79 9.65 -3.43
N LEU A 83 7.56 10.14 -3.35
CA LEU A 83 7.21 11.50 -3.78
C LEU A 83 8.03 12.57 -3.03
N ARG A 84 8.32 12.36 -1.74
CA ARG A 84 9.14 13.26 -0.90
C ARG A 84 10.56 13.35 -1.41
N VAL A 85 11.20 12.22 -1.75
CA VAL A 85 12.62 12.18 -2.10
C VAL A 85 12.90 12.37 -3.59
N ALA A 86 11.94 12.04 -4.45
CA ALA A 86 12.09 12.07 -5.89
C ALA A 86 10.82 12.53 -6.62
N PRO A 87 10.30 13.76 -6.38
CA PRO A 87 9.03 14.22 -6.94
C PRO A 87 9.04 14.23 -8.48
N ALA A 88 10.17 14.46 -9.12
CA ALA A 88 10.30 14.45 -10.58
C ALA A 88 10.07 13.05 -11.20
N ARG A 89 10.19 11.98 -10.41
CA ARG A 89 9.98 10.60 -10.84
C ARG A 89 8.50 10.18 -10.83
N VAL A 90 7.61 11.00 -10.24
CA VAL A 90 6.19 10.71 -10.05
C VAL A 90 5.36 11.50 -11.06
N SER A 91 4.64 10.81 -11.92
CA SER A 91 3.72 11.41 -12.90
C SER A 91 2.26 11.42 -12.46
N GLY A 92 1.94 10.66 -11.43
CA GLY A 92 0.62 10.57 -10.81
C GLY A 92 0.66 9.69 -9.57
N LEU A 93 -0.35 9.77 -8.74
CA LEU A 93 -0.49 8.98 -7.51
C LEU A 93 -1.72 8.07 -7.56
N VAL A 94 -1.57 6.84 -7.04
CA VAL A 94 -2.70 5.91 -6.76
C VAL A 94 -2.63 5.50 -5.30
N LEU A 95 -3.44 6.14 -4.46
CA LEU A 95 -3.47 5.95 -3.01
C LEU A 95 -4.66 5.07 -2.61
N VAL A 96 -4.38 3.83 -2.19
CA VAL A 96 -5.41 2.82 -1.94
C VAL A 96 -5.46 2.48 -0.45
N ASN A 97 -6.62 2.68 0.20
CA ASN A 97 -6.82 2.30 1.61
C ASN A 97 -5.63 2.73 2.50
N THR A 98 -5.19 3.96 2.34
CA THR A 98 -4.01 4.52 3.01
C THR A 98 -4.32 5.88 3.64
N LYS A 99 -3.36 6.46 4.34
CA LYS A 99 -3.49 7.77 4.98
C LYS A 99 -2.18 8.56 4.91
N ALA A 100 -2.28 9.88 4.90
CA ALA A 100 -1.12 10.76 4.95
C ALA A 100 -0.71 11.11 6.40
N SER A 101 -1.62 10.97 7.36
CA SER A 101 -1.36 11.28 8.77
C SER A 101 -0.31 10.34 9.40
N ALA A 102 0.54 10.88 10.27
CA ALA A 102 1.41 10.08 11.14
C ALA A 102 0.59 9.20 12.09
N ASP A 103 1.22 8.18 12.66
CA ASP A 103 0.58 7.39 13.70
C ASP A 103 0.47 8.18 15.02
N THR A 104 -0.61 7.94 15.75
CA THR A 104 -0.72 8.37 17.16
C THR A 104 0.28 7.61 18.01
N GLU A 105 0.58 8.13 19.20
CA GLU A 105 1.47 7.45 20.16
C GLU A 105 0.97 6.04 20.53
N GLU A 106 -0.35 5.84 20.61
CA GLU A 106 -0.93 4.53 20.85
C GLU A 106 -0.69 3.59 19.66
N ALA A 107 -0.95 4.04 18.44
CA ALA A 107 -0.72 3.25 17.23
C ALA A 107 0.78 2.88 17.10
N ARG A 108 1.69 3.81 17.40
CA ARG A 108 3.14 3.55 17.42
C ARG A 108 3.52 2.47 18.44
N ARG A 109 3.00 2.55 19.68
CA ARG A 109 3.23 1.51 20.68
C ARG A 109 2.75 0.14 20.22
N ASN A 110 1.56 0.07 19.61
CA ASN A 110 1.00 -1.17 19.10
C ASN A 110 1.88 -1.76 17.98
N ARG A 111 2.44 -0.91 17.10
CA ARG A 111 3.39 -1.38 16.07
C ARG A 111 4.67 -1.96 16.67
N PHE A 112 5.26 -1.31 17.68
CA PHE A 112 6.45 -1.85 18.33
C PHE A 112 6.16 -3.16 19.08
N ALA A 113 4.99 -3.28 19.72
CA ALA A 113 4.57 -4.53 20.34
C ALA A 113 4.40 -5.67 19.33
N MET A 114 3.78 -5.38 18.18
CA MET A 114 3.65 -6.35 17.09
C MET A 114 5.02 -6.77 16.53
N ALA A 115 5.93 -5.81 16.32
CA ALA A 115 7.28 -6.10 15.87
C ALA A 115 8.03 -7.03 16.84
N ALA A 116 8.00 -6.73 18.13
CA ALA A 116 8.64 -7.55 19.16
C ALA A 116 8.03 -8.96 19.24
N ARG A 117 6.71 -9.08 19.10
CA ARG A 117 6.02 -10.37 19.08
C ARG A 117 6.38 -11.19 17.83
N ALA A 118 6.46 -10.56 16.66
CA ALA A 118 6.87 -11.23 15.43
C ALA A 118 8.28 -11.84 15.56
N GLU A 119 9.21 -11.11 16.19
CA GLU A 119 10.58 -11.59 16.43
C GLU A 119 10.65 -12.71 17.45
N SER A 120 9.89 -12.62 18.54
CA SER A 120 9.98 -13.59 19.65
C SER A 120 9.13 -14.84 19.46
N ALA A 121 7.97 -14.75 18.78
CA ALA A 121 6.97 -15.81 18.65
C ALA A 121 6.67 -16.21 17.20
N GLY A 122 7.39 -15.65 16.23
CA GLY A 122 7.05 -15.83 14.81
C GLY A 122 5.75 -15.13 14.43
N ILE A 123 5.18 -15.51 13.29
CA ILE A 123 3.99 -14.81 12.72
C ILE A 123 2.76 -15.72 12.52
N GLY A 124 2.78 -16.96 13.04
CA GLY A 124 1.66 -17.88 12.88
C GLY A 124 0.31 -17.38 13.40
N TRP A 125 0.33 -16.43 14.32
CA TRP A 125 -0.85 -15.77 14.91
C TRP A 125 -1.40 -14.62 14.06
N LEU A 126 -0.58 -14.08 13.15
CA LEU A 126 -0.83 -12.77 12.52
C LEU A 126 -2.08 -12.77 11.63
N ALA A 127 -2.30 -13.83 10.88
CA ALA A 127 -3.47 -13.94 10.02
C ALA A 127 -4.77 -13.92 10.84
N ASP A 128 -4.85 -14.69 11.92
CA ASP A 128 -6.06 -14.74 12.76
C ASP A 128 -6.39 -13.39 13.40
N GLU A 129 -5.38 -12.64 13.83
CA GLU A 129 -5.59 -11.33 14.45
C GLU A 129 -5.94 -10.23 13.44
N MET A 130 -5.46 -10.33 12.20
CA MET A 130 -5.64 -9.26 11.21
C MET A 130 -6.78 -9.49 10.22
N LEU A 131 -7.25 -10.71 10.06
CA LEU A 131 -8.19 -11.07 9.01
C LEU A 131 -9.42 -10.16 8.95
N THR A 132 -10.10 -9.98 10.10
CA THR A 132 -11.34 -9.19 10.20
C THR A 132 -11.13 -7.69 10.04
N THR A 133 -9.89 -7.20 10.17
CA THR A 133 -9.55 -5.79 9.94
C THR A 133 -9.03 -5.54 8.53
N LEU A 134 -8.47 -6.57 7.89
CA LEU A 134 -7.96 -6.48 6.52
C LEU A 134 -9.02 -6.75 5.46
N LEU A 135 -9.99 -7.60 5.73
CA LEU A 135 -11.07 -7.93 4.79
C LEU A 135 -12.39 -7.29 5.19
N GLY A 136 -13.13 -6.83 4.21
CA GLY A 136 -14.48 -6.34 4.41
C GLY A 136 -15.44 -7.45 4.83
N ARG A 137 -16.50 -7.09 5.56
CA ARG A 137 -17.55 -8.03 5.98
C ARG A 137 -18.15 -8.78 4.78
N THR A 138 -18.41 -8.08 3.69
CA THR A 138 -18.93 -8.70 2.46
C THR A 138 -17.96 -9.75 1.90
N THR A 139 -16.66 -9.53 1.98
CA THR A 139 -15.65 -10.50 1.55
C THR A 139 -15.67 -11.74 2.44
N LEU A 140 -15.65 -11.55 3.76
CA LEU A 140 -15.70 -12.66 4.71
C LEU A 140 -16.96 -13.52 4.57
N GLU A 141 -18.11 -12.91 4.23
CA GLU A 141 -19.37 -13.62 4.06
C GLU A 141 -19.51 -14.33 2.69
N LYS A 142 -18.93 -13.76 1.62
CA LYS A 142 -19.27 -14.17 0.24
C LYS A 142 -18.09 -14.63 -0.61
N ARG A 143 -16.84 -14.42 -0.16
CA ARG A 143 -15.62 -14.70 -0.94
C ARG A 143 -14.57 -15.44 -0.08
N PRO A 144 -14.87 -16.65 0.40
CA PRO A 144 -13.99 -17.41 1.28
C PRO A 144 -12.62 -17.70 0.64
N GLU A 145 -12.53 -17.75 -0.69
CA GLU A 145 -11.27 -17.91 -1.43
C GLU A 145 -10.29 -16.76 -1.18
N VAL A 146 -10.79 -15.53 -0.93
CA VAL A 146 -9.95 -14.38 -0.61
C VAL A 146 -9.33 -14.52 0.77
N GLU A 147 -10.08 -15.07 1.74
CA GLU A 147 -9.54 -15.38 3.07
C GLU A 147 -8.40 -16.41 2.97
N VAL A 148 -8.60 -17.48 2.21
CA VAL A 148 -7.56 -18.53 1.99
C VAL A 148 -6.32 -17.88 1.39
N THR A 149 -6.48 -17.11 0.33
CA THR A 149 -5.37 -16.41 -0.34
C THR A 149 -4.64 -15.46 0.62
N LEU A 150 -5.36 -14.68 1.42
CA LEU A 150 -4.75 -13.76 2.39
C LEU A 150 -3.94 -14.52 3.45
N ARG A 151 -4.46 -15.63 3.97
CA ARG A 151 -3.75 -16.47 4.93
C ARG A 151 -2.45 -17.02 4.35
N GLU A 152 -2.46 -17.48 3.11
CA GLU A 152 -1.27 -17.98 2.41
C GLU A 152 -0.24 -16.85 2.18
N LEU A 153 -0.68 -15.67 1.77
CA LEU A 153 0.18 -14.52 1.59
C LEU A 153 0.87 -14.12 2.91
N ILE A 154 0.14 -14.07 4.01
CA ILE A 154 0.68 -13.75 5.34
C ILE A 154 1.63 -14.84 5.81
N ALA A 155 1.25 -16.12 5.70
CA ALA A 155 2.07 -17.24 6.15
C ALA A 155 3.41 -17.34 5.39
N GLY A 156 3.45 -16.84 4.15
CA GLY A 156 4.66 -16.81 3.33
C GLY A 156 5.67 -15.71 3.73
N GLN A 157 5.33 -14.83 4.67
CA GLN A 157 6.23 -13.73 5.05
C GLN A 157 7.23 -14.16 6.14
N LYS A 158 8.32 -13.41 6.23
CA LYS A 158 9.36 -13.63 7.24
C LYS A 158 9.05 -12.80 8.51
N PRO A 159 9.20 -13.36 9.73
CA PRO A 159 9.03 -12.59 10.96
C PRO A 159 9.85 -11.30 11.01
N ALA A 160 11.09 -11.32 10.51
CA ALA A 160 11.95 -10.16 10.43
C ALA A 160 11.39 -9.06 9.51
N ALA A 161 10.79 -9.42 8.37
CA ALA A 161 10.15 -8.46 7.46
C ALA A 161 8.93 -7.80 8.11
N VAL A 162 8.10 -8.60 8.80
CA VAL A 162 6.96 -8.10 9.57
C VAL A 162 7.40 -7.11 10.66
N ALA A 163 8.44 -7.46 11.42
CA ALA A 163 8.98 -6.60 12.46
C ALA A 163 9.58 -5.30 11.89
N TRP A 164 10.35 -5.42 10.81
CA TRP A 164 10.92 -4.29 10.09
C TRP A 164 9.83 -3.32 9.63
N ALA A 165 8.81 -3.83 8.94
CA ALA A 165 7.73 -3.01 8.40
C ALA A 165 6.95 -2.28 9.51
N GLN A 166 6.68 -2.94 10.63
CA GLN A 166 5.99 -2.32 11.76
C GLN A 166 6.81 -1.17 12.35
N ARG A 167 8.13 -1.34 12.51
CA ARG A 167 9.01 -0.27 12.98
C ARG A 167 9.12 0.87 11.98
N ALA A 168 9.27 0.57 10.70
CA ALA A 168 9.33 1.56 9.63
C ALA A 168 8.04 2.40 9.57
N MET A 169 6.86 1.77 9.66
CA MET A 169 5.59 2.47 9.72
C MET A 169 5.44 3.31 11.01
N ALA A 170 5.94 2.84 12.15
CA ALA A 170 5.92 3.60 13.41
C ALA A 170 6.75 4.88 13.34
N GLY A 171 7.85 4.86 12.58
CA GLY A 171 8.75 6.00 12.41
C GLY A 171 8.33 7.00 11.34
N ARG A 172 7.31 6.70 10.52
CA ARG A 172 6.96 7.56 9.40
C ARG A 172 6.43 8.92 9.83
N PRO A 173 6.89 10.02 9.18
CA PRO A 173 6.33 11.34 9.41
C PRO A 173 4.94 11.49 8.77
N ASP A 174 4.27 12.57 9.10
CA ASP A 174 3.13 13.09 8.34
C ASP A 174 3.55 13.41 6.89
N SER A 175 2.67 13.19 5.93
CA SER A 175 2.93 13.39 4.51
C SER A 175 2.04 14.46 3.86
N PHE A 176 1.22 15.19 4.61
CA PHE A 176 0.37 16.22 4.02
C PHE A 176 1.14 17.34 3.35
N ASP A 177 2.31 17.74 3.90
CA ASP A 177 3.15 18.75 3.28
C ASP A 177 3.73 18.28 1.94
N VAL A 178 4.06 16.98 1.84
CA VAL A 178 4.50 16.36 0.59
C VAL A 178 3.39 16.38 -0.45
N LEU A 179 2.17 16.01 -0.06
CA LEU A 179 1.02 16.03 -0.97
C LEU A 179 0.69 17.43 -1.45
N ARG A 180 0.67 18.44 -0.56
CA ARG A 180 0.47 19.85 -0.94
C ARG A 180 1.60 20.39 -1.81
N GLY A 181 2.84 19.99 -1.52
CA GLY A 181 4.03 20.38 -2.28
C GLY A 181 4.19 19.71 -3.64
N ALA A 182 3.41 18.65 -3.92
CA ALA A 182 3.44 17.92 -5.18
C ALA A 182 2.99 18.74 -6.41
N GLY A 183 2.42 19.90 -6.16
CA GLY A 183 1.94 20.81 -7.20
C GLY A 183 0.48 20.54 -7.59
N ALA A 184 -0.19 21.62 -8.03
CA ALA A 184 -1.60 21.58 -8.41
C ALA A 184 -1.90 20.67 -9.61
N GLU A 185 -0.87 20.33 -10.38
CA GLU A 185 -1.02 19.58 -11.64
C GLU A 185 -0.80 18.06 -11.49
N LEU A 186 -0.34 17.56 -10.31
CA LEU A 186 -0.16 16.13 -10.12
C LEU A 186 -1.51 15.41 -10.03
N PRO A 187 -1.86 14.54 -11.01
CA PRO A 187 -3.10 13.81 -10.94
C PRO A 187 -3.01 12.73 -9.84
N ALA A 188 -4.10 12.53 -9.10
CA ALA A 188 -4.16 11.52 -8.07
C ALA A 188 -5.48 10.75 -8.10
N LEU A 189 -5.40 9.44 -7.91
CA LEU A 189 -6.53 8.56 -7.67
C LEU A 189 -6.49 8.09 -6.23
N ILE A 190 -7.51 8.40 -5.46
CA ILE A 190 -7.66 7.93 -4.08
C ILE A 190 -8.77 6.89 -4.07
N VAL A 191 -8.40 5.64 -3.79
CA VAL A 191 -9.34 4.51 -3.76
C VAL A 191 -9.52 4.04 -2.32
N ARG A 192 -10.75 3.83 -1.91
CA ARG A 192 -11.05 3.25 -0.61
C ARG A 192 -12.10 2.13 -0.71
N GLY A 193 -11.93 1.08 0.07
CA GLY A 193 -12.99 0.12 0.32
C GLY A 193 -14.05 0.73 1.24
N ALA A 194 -15.32 0.56 0.91
CA ALA A 194 -16.41 1.09 1.73
C ALA A 194 -16.48 0.44 3.13
N GLU A 195 -15.94 -0.78 3.26
CA GLU A 195 -15.91 -1.58 4.48
C GLU A 195 -14.52 -1.59 5.16
N ASP A 196 -13.63 -0.65 4.81
CA ASP A 196 -12.31 -0.55 5.44
C ASP A 196 -12.44 -0.16 6.92
N ALA A 197 -12.06 -1.10 7.80
CA ALA A 197 -12.10 -0.91 9.25
C ALA A 197 -10.84 -0.24 9.82
N LEU A 198 -9.74 -0.16 9.04
CA LEU A 198 -8.46 0.39 9.48
C LEU A 198 -8.29 1.86 9.14
N ILE A 199 -8.72 2.27 7.95
CA ILE A 199 -8.53 3.65 7.46
C ILE A 199 -9.89 4.33 7.34
N PRO A 200 -10.20 5.29 8.23
CA PRO A 200 -11.45 6.03 8.17
C PRO A 200 -11.58 6.84 6.86
N ARG A 201 -12.82 7.01 6.38
CA ARG A 201 -13.12 7.84 5.21
C ARG A 201 -12.50 9.23 5.27
N ALA A 202 -12.48 9.82 6.45
CA ALA A 202 -11.91 11.16 6.67
C ALA A 202 -10.47 11.29 6.18
N GLU A 203 -9.66 10.22 6.22
CA GLU A 203 -8.29 10.26 5.69
C GLU A 203 -8.26 10.41 4.16
N ALA A 204 -9.19 9.77 3.45
CA ALA A 204 -9.33 9.97 2.01
C ALA A 204 -9.76 11.41 1.68
N ASP A 205 -10.70 11.96 2.44
CA ASP A 205 -11.18 13.33 2.27
C ASP A 205 -10.05 14.36 2.56
N LEU A 206 -9.22 14.12 3.59
CA LEU A 206 -8.06 14.96 3.92
C LEU A 206 -6.98 14.89 2.81
N MET A 207 -6.68 13.71 2.28
CA MET A 207 -5.73 13.57 1.16
C MET A 207 -6.26 14.25 -0.11
N ALA A 208 -7.56 14.13 -0.39
CA ALA A 208 -8.19 14.82 -1.51
C ALA A 208 -8.11 16.35 -1.37
N GLY A 209 -8.28 16.86 -0.15
CA GLY A 209 -8.10 18.28 0.15
C GLY A 209 -6.66 18.79 -0.06
N ALA A 210 -5.65 17.90 0.05
CA ALA A 210 -4.25 18.21 -0.19
C ALA A 210 -3.82 18.07 -1.66
N LEU A 211 -4.61 17.37 -2.48
CA LEU A 211 -4.33 17.06 -3.89
C LEU A 211 -5.44 17.62 -4.80
N PRO A 212 -5.33 18.84 -5.30
CA PRO A 212 -6.39 19.53 -6.06
C PRO A 212 -6.89 18.77 -7.30
N ARG A 213 -6.04 17.95 -7.94
CA ARG A 213 -6.40 17.09 -9.08
C ARG A 213 -6.65 15.65 -8.69
N SER A 214 -7.20 15.41 -7.52
CA SER A 214 -7.56 14.07 -7.09
C SER A 214 -8.97 13.67 -7.52
N THR A 215 -9.13 12.38 -7.79
CA THR A 215 -10.42 11.70 -7.92
C THR A 215 -10.53 10.71 -6.77
N VAL A 216 -11.64 10.75 -6.02
CA VAL A 216 -11.92 9.78 -4.95
C VAL A 216 -12.90 8.74 -5.46
N VAL A 217 -12.55 7.46 -5.33
CA VAL A 217 -13.39 6.32 -5.69
C VAL A 217 -13.61 5.46 -4.45
N GLU A 218 -14.89 5.22 -4.14
CA GLU A 218 -15.28 4.28 -3.09
C GLU A 218 -15.75 2.97 -3.72
N LEU A 219 -15.16 1.86 -3.28
CA LEU A 219 -15.45 0.53 -3.77
C LEU A 219 -16.37 -0.21 -2.77
N ALA A 220 -17.61 -0.42 -3.18
CA ALA A 220 -18.60 -1.10 -2.36
C ALA A 220 -18.24 -2.58 -2.14
N GLY A 221 -18.49 -3.10 -0.94
CA GLY A 221 -18.27 -4.51 -0.59
C GLY A 221 -16.78 -4.92 -0.50
N ALA A 222 -15.88 -3.97 -0.36
CA ALA A 222 -14.45 -4.22 -0.11
C ALA A 222 -14.01 -3.55 1.19
N GLY A 223 -13.11 -4.20 1.89
CA GLY A 223 -12.44 -3.71 3.08
C GLY A 223 -11.10 -3.05 2.77
N HIS A 224 -10.11 -3.34 3.60
CA HIS A 224 -8.79 -2.70 3.55
C HIS A 224 -7.92 -3.18 2.38
N LEU A 225 -8.09 -4.41 1.93
CA LEU A 225 -7.32 -4.97 0.81
C LEU A 225 -8.17 -5.00 -0.48
N ALA A 226 -8.85 -3.90 -0.80
CA ALA A 226 -9.75 -3.80 -1.96
C ALA A 226 -9.18 -4.39 -3.27
N PRO A 227 -7.89 -4.23 -3.63
CA PRO A 227 -7.32 -4.85 -4.83
C PRO A 227 -7.28 -6.38 -4.80
N LEU A 228 -7.19 -6.98 -3.62
CA LEU A 228 -7.24 -8.43 -3.42
C LEU A 228 -8.70 -8.92 -3.36
N GLU A 229 -9.57 -8.12 -2.76
CA GLU A 229 -10.96 -8.48 -2.51
C GLU A 229 -11.84 -8.41 -3.75
N ILE A 230 -11.68 -7.36 -4.55
CA ILE A 230 -12.46 -7.07 -5.77
C ILE A 230 -11.56 -6.52 -6.87
N PRO A 231 -10.64 -7.35 -7.40
CA PRO A 231 -9.61 -6.89 -8.34
C PRO A 231 -10.16 -6.28 -9.63
N ALA A 232 -11.31 -6.76 -10.12
CA ALA A 232 -11.91 -6.26 -11.36
C ALA A 232 -12.41 -4.82 -11.21
N GLU A 233 -13.11 -4.52 -10.10
CA GLU A 233 -13.63 -3.19 -9.79
C GLU A 233 -12.49 -2.21 -9.52
N PHE A 234 -11.46 -2.65 -8.80
CA PHE A 234 -10.25 -1.85 -8.59
C PHE A 234 -9.56 -1.54 -9.92
N ALA A 235 -9.31 -2.54 -10.75
CA ALA A 235 -8.70 -2.35 -12.06
C ALA A 235 -9.51 -1.41 -12.96
N ALA A 236 -10.84 -1.52 -12.92
CA ALA A 236 -11.73 -0.62 -13.65
C ALA A 236 -11.62 0.83 -13.16
N ALA A 237 -11.46 1.06 -11.85
CA ALA A 237 -11.23 2.39 -11.31
C ALA A 237 -9.91 3.00 -11.80
N VAL A 238 -8.83 2.21 -11.78
CA VAL A 238 -7.51 2.64 -12.29
C VAL A 238 -7.52 2.88 -13.80
N SER A 239 -8.18 2.01 -14.58
CA SER A 239 -8.23 2.14 -16.06
C SER A 239 -9.05 3.33 -16.55
N ARG A 240 -10.05 3.78 -15.78
CA ARG A 240 -10.87 4.96 -16.10
C ARG A 240 -10.25 6.28 -15.67
N TRP A 241 -9.26 6.23 -14.82
CA TRP A 241 -8.55 7.40 -14.37
C TRP A 241 -7.54 7.83 -15.45
N PRO A 242 -7.53 9.11 -15.84
CA PRO A 242 -6.80 9.64 -16.99
C PRO A 242 -5.29 9.63 -16.83
#